data_b82708d4e6c3b2da01b48b195fdba68e
#
_entry.id   b82708d4e6c3b2da01b48b195fdba68e
#
_cell.length_a   1.000
_cell.length_b   1.000
_cell.length_c   1.000
_cell.angle_alpha   90.00
_cell.angle_beta   90.00
_cell.angle_gamma   90.00
#
_symmetry.space_group_name_H-M   'P 1'
#
loop_
_entity.id
_entity.type
_entity.pdbx_description
1 polymer ?
#
loop_
_entity_poly.entity_id
_entity_poly.type
_entity_poly.pdbx_seq_one_letter_code
_entity_poly.pdbx_strand_id
1 'polypeptide(L)'
;MKALASSFAVCLLAVCPAEAQTQLSQYRPGVTPEGAVYFLPKTVLRISVLVEKTTYQPGDFAPFAQRYLRMADVSQEPATSYRVVDIQQTPMPMPDTTKVYAVKFDARTVASRVSLSDDGRLLGINVDDAADVDEPATFTPAPRPAWVNPRQYMSEEILSCGSTAKMAELTAHEIYDIRENRSLLVKGQADFMPQDGAQMKLMLRELEQQDQALTSLFLGTTVRDTTEHVLWVTPDGAFPRQVFFRLSQVHGLVEADDLSGAPYYISIDDITQLPAPEENPKAKKAAAKPGIFVNVPGRMRATIYEGINALQSEEHPAPQFGETMLLSADLFNKRYTTRLWLNALTGAVSRLDAEQPK
;
A
#
# COMPACT_ATOMS: atom_id res chain seq x y z
N MET A 1 -64.97 -22.56 72.64
CA MET A 1 -65.05 -21.24 72.11
C MET A 1 -63.65 -20.93 71.51
N LYS A 2 -63.59 -20.88 70.24
CA LYS A 2 -62.30 -20.91 69.48
C LYS A 2 -61.91 -19.48 69.14
N ALA A 3 -60.71 -19.08 69.59
CA ALA A 3 -60.08 -17.81 69.21
C ALA A 3 -59.28 -18.01 67.91
N LEU A 4 -59.59 -17.22 66.84
CA LEU A 4 -58.80 -17.14 65.61
C LEU A 4 -57.66 -16.13 65.81
N ALA A 5 -56.45 -16.62 65.71
CA ALA A 5 -55.26 -15.78 65.59
C ALA A 5 -54.99 -15.52 64.14
N SER A 6 -55.10 -14.24 63.73
CA SER A 6 -54.76 -13.77 62.38
C SER A 6 -53.27 -13.44 62.32
N SER A 7 -52.54 -14.21 61.52
CA SER A 7 -51.10 -14.03 61.30
C SER A 7 -50.88 -13.09 60.09
N PHE A 8 -50.37 -11.91 60.36
CA PHE A 8 -50.02 -10.91 59.34
C PHE A 8 -48.59 -11.22 58.82
N ALA A 9 -48.49 -11.81 57.65
CA ALA A 9 -47.21 -12.04 56.97
C ALA A 9 -46.77 -10.73 56.30
N VAL A 10 -45.79 -10.10 56.92
CA VAL A 10 -45.07 -8.95 56.25
C VAL A 10 -44.15 -9.51 55.24
N CYS A 11 -44.48 -9.39 53.89
CA CYS A 11 -43.59 -9.61 52.81
C CYS A 11 -42.56 -8.45 52.74
N LEU A 12 -41.33 -8.69 53.19
CA LEU A 12 -40.21 -7.84 52.95
C LEU A 12 -39.83 -8.00 51.45
N LEU A 13 -40.24 -7.06 50.58
CA LEU A 13 -39.74 -6.91 49.27
C LEU A 13 -38.25 -6.48 49.35
N ALA A 14 -37.33 -7.42 49.20
CA ALA A 14 -35.94 -7.14 49.01
C ALA A 14 -35.80 -6.45 47.64
N VAL A 15 -35.67 -5.12 47.66
CA VAL A 15 -35.25 -4.34 46.47
C VAL A 15 -33.78 -4.65 46.24
N CYS A 16 -33.48 -5.63 45.41
CA CYS A 16 -32.15 -5.78 44.86
C CYS A 16 -31.83 -4.52 44.04
N PRO A 17 -30.74 -3.78 44.36
CA PRO A 17 -30.28 -2.73 43.45
C PRO A 17 -29.88 -3.41 42.14
N ALA A 18 -30.64 -3.14 41.08
CA ALA A 18 -30.21 -3.51 39.72
C ALA A 18 -28.99 -2.67 39.39
N GLU A 19 -27.82 -3.25 39.58
CA GLU A 19 -26.58 -2.64 39.13
C GLU A 19 -26.63 -2.55 37.61
N ALA A 20 -26.45 -1.33 37.11
CA ALA A 20 -26.32 -1.05 35.69
C ALA A 20 -25.00 -1.67 35.20
N GLN A 21 -25.07 -2.83 34.57
CA GLN A 21 -23.88 -3.54 34.07
C GLN A 21 -23.84 -3.51 32.57
N THR A 22 -22.70 -3.08 32.03
CA THR A 22 -22.37 -3.29 30.61
C THR A 22 -22.20 -4.79 30.38
N GLN A 23 -23.07 -5.39 29.56
CA GLN A 23 -22.97 -6.81 29.24
C GLN A 23 -22.03 -6.99 28.07
N LEU A 24 -21.02 -7.83 28.24
CA LEU A 24 -20.09 -8.24 27.21
C LEU A 24 -20.34 -9.72 26.90
N SER A 25 -20.44 -10.04 25.62
CA SER A 25 -20.50 -11.42 25.16
C SER A 25 -19.64 -11.60 23.92
N GLN A 26 -19.01 -12.76 23.82
CA GLN A 26 -18.41 -13.16 22.53
C GLN A 26 -19.56 -13.44 21.56
N TYR A 27 -19.45 -12.91 20.36
CA TYR A 27 -20.43 -13.14 19.31
C TYR A 27 -20.54 -14.64 18.99
N ARG A 28 -21.78 -15.15 18.94
CA ARG A 28 -22.09 -16.52 18.52
C ARG A 28 -23.04 -16.45 17.33
N PRO A 29 -22.71 -17.06 16.17
CA PRO A 29 -23.59 -17.09 15.02
C PRO A 29 -24.98 -17.66 15.38
N GLY A 30 -26.04 -17.02 14.91
CA GLY A 30 -27.43 -17.43 15.17
C GLY A 30 -28.06 -16.82 16.43
N VAL A 31 -27.31 -16.10 17.26
CA VAL A 31 -27.84 -15.29 18.36
C VAL A 31 -27.65 -13.81 17.97
N THR A 32 -28.75 -13.07 17.86
CA THR A 32 -28.70 -11.63 17.64
C THR A 32 -28.52 -10.92 18.99
N PRO A 33 -27.30 -10.44 19.33
CA PRO A 33 -27.08 -9.72 20.56
C PRO A 33 -27.73 -8.34 20.47
N GLU A 34 -28.38 -7.91 21.56
CA GLU A 34 -28.74 -6.50 21.70
C GLU A 34 -27.47 -5.69 21.96
N GLY A 35 -27.19 -4.64 21.17
CA GLY A 35 -26.03 -3.77 21.30
C GLY A 35 -25.21 -3.67 20.02
N ALA A 36 -24.02 -3.08 20.10
CA ALA A 36 -23.09 -3.00 18.97
C ALA A 36 -22.20 -4.24 18.89
N VAL A 37 -22.14 -4.86 17.71
CA VAL A 37 -21.17 -5.93 17.40
C VAL A 37 -19.98 -5.29 16.71
N TYR A 38 -18.78 -5.63 17.15
CA TYR A 38 -17.55 -5.10 16.57
C TYR A 38 -16.48 -6.17 16.44
N PHE A 39 -15.55 -5.91 15.51
CA PHE A 39 -14.36 -6.72 15.30
C PHE A 39 -13.14 -6.00 15.87
N LEU A 40 -12.18 -6.75 16.38
CA LEU A 40 -10.83 -6.23 16.54
C LEU A 40 -10.07 -6.38 15.23
N PRO A 41 -9.20 -5.44 14.89
CA PRO A 41 -8.41 -5.54 13.66
C PRO A 41 -7.26 -6.53 13.80
N LYS A 42 -6.89 -7.14 12.66
CA LYS A 42 -5.58 -7.75 12.39
C LYS A 42 -4.89 -7.00 11.26
N THR A 43 -3.57 -7.05 11.21
CA THR A 43 -2.79 -6.40 10.16
C THR A 43 -2.60 -7.33 8.98
N VAL A 44 -2.94 -6.84 7.80
CA VAL A 44 -2.62 -7.41 6.50
C VAL A 44 -1.57 -6.55 5.84
N LEU A 45 -0.60 -7.12 5.15
CA LEU A 45 0.39 -6.39 4.39
C LEU A 45 -0.07 -6.25 2.93
N ARG A 46 -0.26 -5.00 2.50
CA ARG A 46 -0.35 -4.64 1.09
C ARG A 46 1.07 -4.44 0.57
N ILE A 47 1.48 -5.29 -0.36
CA ILE A 47 2.81 -5.22 -0.97
C ILE A 47 2.63 -4.74 -2.40
N SER A 48 3.10 -3.53 -2.66
CA SER A 48 3.12 -2.91 -3.99
C SER A 48 4.45 -3.20 -4.64
N VAL A 49 4.43 -3.93 -5.75
CA VAL A 49 5.61 -4.28 -6.55
C VAL A 49 5.55 -3.50 -7.85
N LEU A 50 6.47 -2.58 -8.05
CA LEU A 50 6.60 -1.82 -9.28
C LEU A 50 7.50 -2.57 -10.26
N VAL A 51 6.92 -2.99 -11.38
CA VAL A 51 7.63 -3.71 -12.44
C VAL A 51 7.76 -2.82 -13.66
N GLU A 52 9.00 -2.56 -14.07
CA GLU A 52 9.30 -1.87 -15.32
C GLU A 52 9.43 -2.88 -16.45
N LYS A 53 8.63 -2.69 -17.49
CA LYS A 53 8.75 -3.35 -18.78
C LYS A 53 9.55 -2.44 -19.71
N THR A 54 10.70 -2.91 -20.17
CA THR A 54 11.51 -2.24 -21.20
C THR A 54 11.29 -2.97 -22.51
N THR A 55 10.78 -2.25 -23.50
CA THR A 55 10.57 -2.76 -24.86
C THR A 55 11.49 -2.01 -25.82
N TYR A 56 12.39 -2.74 -26.46
CA TYR A 56 13.25 -2.24 -27.51
C TYR A 56 12.71 -2.67 -28.88
N GLN A 57 12.63 -1.70 -29.81
CA GLN A 57 12.34 -1.93 -31.22
C GLN A 57 13.52 -1.41 -32.05
N PRO A 58 14.13 -2.26 -32.90
CA PRO A 58 15.23 -1.81 -33.78
C PRO A 58 14.74 -0.78 -34.78
N GLY A 59 15.61 0.13 -35.15
CA GLY A 59 15.32 1.10 -36.19
C GLY A 59 15.45 0.48 -37.59
N ASP A 60 14.77 1.08 -38.57
CA ASP A 60 14.79 0.63 -39.99
C ASP A 60 16.21 0.57 -40.56
N PHE A 61 17.14 1.39 -40.02
CA PHE A 61 18.53 1.48 -40.46
C PHE A 61 19.54 0.87 -39.45
N ALA A 62 19.09 0.07 -38.50
CA ALA A 62 19.96 -0.56 -37.51
C ALA A 62 21.14 -1.33 -38.09
N PRO A 63 21.02 -2.08 -39.23
CA PRO A 63 22.15 -2.75 -39.86
C PRO A 63 23.25 -1.80 -40.36
N PHE A 64 22.94 -0.53 -40.57
CA PHE A 64 23.86 0.49 -41.09
C PHE A 64 24.43 1.40 -40.00
N ALA A 65 24.02 1.25 -38.73
CA ALA A 65 24.44 2.12 -37.63
C ALA A 65 25.96 2.17 -37.43
N GLN A 66 26.64 1.04 -37.49
CA GLN A 66 28.11 0.98 -37.41
C GLN A 66 28.79 1.67 -38.58
N ARG A 67 28.27 1.47 -39.78
CA ARG A 67 28.89 2.03 -41.00
C ARG A 67 28.81 3.55 -41.06
N TYR A 68 27.61 4.10 -40.79
CA TYR A 68 27.37 5.52 -41.01
C TYR A 68 27.46 6.37 -39.75
N LEU A 69 27.01 5.85 -38.57
CA LEU A 69 27.06 6.58 -37.29
C LEU A 69 28.21 6.14 -36.38
N ARG A 70 29.00 5.12 -36.79
CA ARG A 70 30.10 4.55 -35.98
C ARG A 70 29.64 3.94 -34.64
N MET A 71 28.41 3.47 -34.59
CA MET A 71 27.80 2.81 -33.41
C MET A 71 27.75 1.30 -33.62
N ALA A 72 28.59 0.56 -32.88
CA ALA A 72 28.79 -0.88 -33.11
C ALA A 72 27.74 -1.75 -32.39
N ASP A 73 27.24 -1.32 -31.22
CA ASP A 73 26.46 -2.16 -30.32
C ASP A 73 24.94 -1.94 -30.46
N VAL A 74 24.45 -1.91 -31.71
CA VAL A 74 23.03 -1.73 -31.99
C VAL A 74 22.39 -3.07 -32.29
N SER A 75 21.40 -3.46 -31.48
CA SER A 75 20.62 -4.68 -31.72
C SER A 75 19.74 -4.52 -32.96
N GLN A 76 19.69 -5.59 -33.77
CA GLN A 76 18.81 -5.67 -34.95
C GLN A 76 17.52 -6.45 -34.64
N GLU A 77 17.38 -6.99 -33.42
CA GLU A 77 16.23 -7.75 -33.01
C GLU A 77 15.46 -7.02 -31.91
N PRO A 78 14.12 -7.10 -31.93
CA PRO A 78 13.31 -6.56 -30.86
C PRO A 78 13.56 -7.33 -29.57
N ALA A 79 13.57 -6.63 -28.46
CA ALA A 79 13.76 -7.24 -27.15
C ALA A 79 12.76 -6.68 -26.15
N THR A 80 12.31 -7.54 -25.24
CA THR A 80 11.49 -7.14 -24.10
C THR A 80 12.13 -7.70 -22.84
N SER A 81 12.23 -6.88 -21.82
CA SER A 81 12.73 -7.32 -20.51
C SER A 81 11.89 -6.70 -19.39
N TYR A 82 11.87 -7.37 -18.26
CA TYR A 82 11.16 -6.94 -17.07
C TYR A 82 12.12 -6.90 -15.89
N ARG A 83 11.96 -5.89 -15.05
CA ARG A 83 12.68 -5.80 -13.78
C ARG A 83 11.78 -5.22 -12.68
N VAL A 84 11.98 -5.64 -11.46
CA VAL A 84 11.42 -4.98 -10.30
C VAL A 84 12.21 -3.70 -10.06
N VAL A 85 11.52 -2.57 -9.96
CA VAL A 85 12.15 -1.25 -9.71
C VAL A 85 11.96 -0.78 -8.29
N ASP A 86 10.84 -1.17 -7.65
CA ASP A 86 10.55 -0.82 -6.27
C ASP A 86 9.59 -1.83 -5.65
N ILE A 87 9.68 -1.99 -4.33
CA ILE A 87 8.75 -2.77 -3.53
C ILE A 87 8.41 -1.95 -2.30
N GLN A 88 7.12 -1.80 -2.01
CA GLN A 88 6.64 -1.05 -0.85
C GLN A 88 5.71 -1.92 -0.01
N GLN A 89 5.93 -1.90 1.31
CA GLN A 89 5.12 -2.63 2.28
C GLN A 89 4.23 -1.63 3.02
N THR A 90 2.94 -1.81 2.97
CA THR A 90 1.98 -0.95 3.68
C THR A 90 1.08 -1.82 4.55
N PRO A 91 1.12 -1.64 5.88
CA PRO A 91 0.23 -2.35 6.77
C PRO A 91 -1.19 -1.79 6.67
N MET A 92 -2.17 -2.68 6.47
CA MET A 92 -3.59 -2.33 6.37
C MET A 92 -4.39 -3.09 7.41
N PRO A 93 -5.41 -2.48 8.01
CA PRO A 93 -6.27 -3.15 8.96
C PRO A 93 -7.29 -4.03 8.23
N MET A 94 -7.58 -5.19 8.82
CA MET A 94 -8.65 -6.10 8.39
C MET A 94 -9.39 -6.60 9.62
N PRO A 95 -10.74 -6.77 9.58
CA PRO A 95 -11.47 -7.34 10.71
C PRO A 95 -11.00 -8.77 10.99
N ASP A 96 -10.67 -9.05 12.24
CA ASP A 96 -10.35 -10.40 12.69
C ASP A 96 -11.63 -11.14 13.03
N THR A 97 -12.08 -12.03 12.17
CA THR A 97 -13.31 -12.82 12.34
C THR A 97 -13.26 -13.77 13.53
N THR A 98 -12.09 -14.02 14.12
CA THR A 98 -11.94 -14.82 15.33
C THR A 98 -12.12 -13.99 16.60
N LYS A 99 -11.99 -12.65 16.49
CA LYS A 99 -12.08 -11.69 17.61
C LYS A 99 -13.31 -10.80 17.46
N VAL A 100 -14.49 -11.40 17.55
CA VAL A 100 -15.80 -10.73 17.41
C VAL A 100 -16.42 -10.57 18.77
N TYR A 101 -16.81 -9.35 19.12
CA TYR A 101 -17.38 -9.02 20.41
C TYR A 101 -18.67 -8.23 20.24
N ALA A 102 -19.58 -8.39 21.22
CA ALA A 102 -20.78 -7.58 21.33
C ALA A 102 -20.72 -6.78 22.63
N VAL A 103 -20.97 -5.48 22.52
CA VAL A 103 -21.06 -4.60 23.67
C VAL A 103 -22.47 -4.01 23.77
N LYS A 104 -23.11 -4.17 24.93
CA LYS A 104 -24.38 -3.52 25.26
C LYS A 104 -24.14 -2.53 26.39
N PHE A 105 -24.43 -1.28 26.12
CA PHE A 105 -24.40 -0.25 27.11
C PHE A 105 -25.81 -0.14 27.74
N ASP A 106 -25.89 -0.19 29.07
CA ASP A 106 -27.13 0.08 29.77
C ASP A 106 -27.52 1.56 29.58
N ALA A 107 -28.83 1.84 29.52
CA ALA A 107 -29.39 3.20 29.47
C ALA A 107 -28.91 4.13 30.59
N ARG A 108 -28.30 3.58 31.63
CA ARG A 108 -27.71 4.30 32.76
C ARG A 108 -26.20 4.56 32.61
N THR A 109 -25.52 4.05 31.57
CA THR A 109 -24.12 4.35 31.29
C THR A 109 -24.01 5.56 30.34
N VAL A 110 -22.94 6.34 30.46
CA VAL A 110 -22.70 7.52 29.60
C VAL A 110 -22.08 7.11 28.24
N ALA A 111 -21.98 5.82 27.95
CA ALA A 111 -21.48 5.31 26.67
C ALA A 111 -22.66 5.16 25.69
N SER A 112 -23.01 6.23 25.01
CA SER A 112 -24.14 6.27 24.08
C SER A 112 -23.76 6.09 22.62
N ARG A 113 -22.48 6.19 22.29
CA ARG A 113 -21.99 6.16 20.91
C ARG A 113 -20.81 5.22 20.73
N VAL A 114 -20.92 4.33 19.74
CA VAL A 114 -19.86 3.44 19.30
C VAL A 114 -19.52 3.84 17.87
N SER A 115 -18.27 4.22 17.61
CA SER A 115 -17.78 4.56 16.28
C SER A 115 -17.12 3.31 15.68
N LEU A 116 -17.66 2.86 14.56
CA LEU A 116 -17.17 1.70 13.80
C LEU A 116 -16.69 2.17 12.42
N SER A 117 -15.73 1.45 11.85
CA SER A 117 -15.40 1.54 10.42
C SER A 117 -16.48 0.87 9.57
N ASP A 118 -16.41 1.05 8.26
CA ASP A 118 -17.36 0.46 7.29
C ASP A 118 -17.36 -1.09 7.36
N ASP A 119 -16.23 -1.70 7.69
CA ASP A 119 -16.07 -3.15 7.86
C ASP A 119 -16.33 -3.65 9.31
N GLY A 120 -16.82 -2.78 10.20
CA GLY A 120 -17.24 -3.13 11.56
C GLY A 120 -16.14 -3.20 12.61
N ARG A 121 -14.93 -2.68 12.33
CA ARG A 121 -13.86 -2.54 13.33
C ARG A 121 -14.18 -1.42 14.32
N LEU A 122 -13.85 -1.60 15.59
CA LEU A 122 -14.05 -0.59 16.60
C LEU A 122 -13.00 0.52 16.50
N LEU A 123 -13.44 1.75 16.24
CA LEU A 123 -12.59 2.93 16.13
C LEU A 123 -12.60 3.77 17.41
N GLY A 124 -13.72 3.77 18.13
CA GLY A 124 -13.82 4.55 19.36
C GLY A 124 -15.16 4.48 20.05
N ILE A 125 -15.22 5.06 21.25
CA ILE A 125 -16.43 5.16 22.08
C ILE A 125 -16.58 6.58 22.58
N ASN A 126 -17.78 7.13 22.44
CA ASN A 126 -18.13 8.52 22.77
C ASN A 126 -17.27 9.56 22.03
N VAL A 127 -16.82 9.25 20.82
CA VAL A 127 -15.99 10.12 19.98
C VAL A 127 -16.67 10.39 18.64
N ASP A 128 -16.50 11.61 18.13
CA ASP A 128 -17.06 12.06 16.85
C ASP A 128 -15.99 12.11 15.74
N ASP A 129 -14.71 12.15 16.12
CA ASP A 129 -13.53 12.32 15.28
C ASP A 129 -12.68 11.06 15.18
N ALA A 130 -13.27 9.88 15.36
CA ALA A 130 -12.57 8.62 15.13
C ALA A 130 -12.27 8.47 13.63
N ALA A 131 -10.99 8.49 13.28
CA ALA A 131 -10.53 8.33 11.91
C ALA A 131 -10.15 6.88 11.61
N ASP A 132 -10.49 6.42 10.43
CA ASP A 132 -9.99 5.14 9.89
C ASP A 132 -8.64 5.35 9.21
N VAL A 133 -8.00 4.27 8.76
CA VAL A 133 -6.76 4.32 8.00
C VAL A 133 -7.08 4.75 6.57
N ASP A 134 -6.37 5.75 6.08
CA ASP A 134 -6.48 6.20 4.69
C ASP A 134 -6.04 5.08 3.73
N GLU A 135 -6.72 4.98 2.60
CA GLU A 135 -6.28 4.10 1.53
C GLU A 135 -4.94 4.60 0.96
N PRO A 136 -3.97 3.70 0.73
CA PRO A 136 -2.70 4.09 0.15
C PRO A 136 -2.89 4.66 -1.26
N ALA A 137 -2.11 5.69 -1.58
CA ALA A 137 -2.16 6.33 -2.87
C ALA A 137 -1.93 5.31 -4.01
N THR A 138 -2.75 5.42 -5.06
CA THR A 138 -2.60 4.60 -6.26
C THR A 138 -1.39 5.07 -7.06
N PHE A 139 -0.57 4.13 -7.52
CA PHE A 139 0.55 4.43 -8.40
C PHE A 139 0.07 5.07 -9.70
N THR A 140 0.67 6.20 -10.05
CA THR A 140 0.42 6.87 -11.33
C THR A 140 1.66 6.76 -12.19
N PRO A 141 1.62 6.02 -13.32
CA PRO A 141 2.77 5.88 -14.20
C PRO A 141 3.15 7.24 -14.81
N ALA A 142 4.43 7.43 -15.04
CA ALA A 142 4.92 8.62 -15.74
C ALA A 142 4.32 8.70 -17.15
N PRO A 143 3.96 9.90 -17.63
CA PRO A 143 3.44 10.06 -18.98
C PRO A 143 4.48 9.63 -20.01
N ARG A 144 4.07 8.86 -21.01
CA ARG A 144 4.95 8.47 -22.10
C ARG A 144 5.32 9.70 -22.95
N PRO A 145 6.58 9.81 -23.38
CA PRO A 145 6.96 10.82 -24.36
C PRO A 145 6.09 10.67 -25.61
N ALA A 146 5.69 11.80 -26.21
CA ALA A 146 4.97 11.76 -27.46
C ALA A 146 5.83 11.11 -28.54
N TRP A 147 5.29 10.12 -29.24
CA TRP A 147 6.00 9.51 -30.35
C TRP A 147 6.10 10.52 -31.50
N VAL A 148 7.32 10.72 -31.98
CA VAL A 148 7.62 11.59 -33.10
C VAL A 148 7.93 10.72 -34.31
N ASN A 149 7.20 10.91 -35.44
CA ASN A 149 7.46 10.16 -36.63
C ASN A 149 8.78 10.65 -37.30
N PRO A 150 9.83 9.85 -37.36
CA PRO A 150 11.10 10.29 -37.93
C PRO A 150 11.03 10.72 -39.41
N ARG A 151 10.07 10.13 -40.14
CA ARG A 151 9.92 10.40 -41.59
C ARG A 151 9.50 11.83 -41.91
N GLN A 152 8.90 12.55 -40.95
CA GLN A 152 8.56 13.97 -41.13
C GLN A 152 9.78 14.89 -41.25
N TYR A 153 10.95 14.43 -40.79
CA TYR A 153 12.21 15.16 -40.86
C TYR A 153 13.11 14.68 -42.01
N MET A 154 12.66 13.76 -42.85
CA MET A 154 13.38 13.31 -44.02
C MET A 154 13.08 14.24 -45.20
N SER A 155 14.12 14.62 -45.96
CA SER A 155 13.96 15.34 -47.21
C SER A 155 13.30 14.47 -48.27
N GLU A 156 12.75 15.12 -49.32
CA GLU A 156 12.19 14.41 -50.47
C GLU A 156 13.22 13.51 -51.14
N GLU A 157 14.49 13.95 -51.18
CA GLU A 157 15.61 13.17 -51.72
C GLU A 157 15.78 11.85 -50.94
N ILE A 158 15.73 11.88 -49.60
CA ILE A 158 15.82 10.68 -48.76
C ILE A 158 14.64 9.75 -49.03
N LEU A 159 13.41 10.31 -49.05
CA LEU A 159 12.19 9.51 -49.20
C LEU A 159 12.03 8.88 -50.57
N SER A 160 12.60 9.49 -51.63
CA SER A 160 12.56 9.01 -53.00
C SER A 160 13.63 7.97 -53.37
N CYS A 161 14.56 7.69 -52.44
CA CYS A 161 15.61 6.71 -52.66
C CYS A 161 15.09 5.30 -52.91
N GLY A 162 15.62 4.65 -53.93
CA GLY A 162 15.25 3.29 -54.32
C GLY A 162 15.89 2.17 -53.46
N SER A 163 16.77 2.49 -52.48
CA SER A 163 17.38 1.48 -51.61
C SER A 163 17.53 1.95 -50.18
N THR A 164 17.30 1.05 -49.24
CA THR A 164 17.44 1.32 -47.80
C THR A 164 18.86 1.75 -47.42
N ALA A 165 19.88 1.18 -48.06
CA ALA A 165 21.27 1.56 -47.78
C ALA A 165 21.56 3.03 -48.18
N LYS A 166 20.98 3.51 -49.29
CA LYS A 166 21.15 4.90 -49.72
C LYS A 166 20.32 5.85 -48.85
N MET A 167 19.11 5.44 -48.47
CA MET A 167 18.31 6.19 -47.48
C MET A 167 19.08 6.37 -46.19
N ALA A 168 19.65 5.28 -45.64
CA ALA A 168 20.46 5.33 -44.42
C ALA A 168 21.69 6.25 -44.55
N GLU A 169 22.37 6.22 -45.68
CA GLU A 169 23.52 7.11 -45.97
C GLU A 169 23.11 8.59 -45.92
N LEU A 170 22.07 8.96 -46.66
CA LEU A 170 21.59 10.35 -46.71
C LEU A 170 21.02 10.80 -45.35
N THR A 171 20.29 9.94 -44.65
CA THR A 171 19.80 10.25 -43.30
C THR A 171 20.95 10.48 -42.32
N ALA A 172 22.05 9.74 -42.44
CA ALA A 172 23.22 9.96 -41.60
C ALA A 172 23.92 11.31 -41.92
N HIS A 173 23.96 11.71 -43.20
CA HIS A 173 24.43 13.05 -43.56
C HIS A 173 23.56 14.14 -42.92
N GLU A 174 22.24 14.03 -43.02
CA GLU A 174 21.30 14.97 -42.38
C GLU A 174 21.51 15.08 -40.87
N ILE A 175 21.74 13.94 -40.18
CA ILE A 175 22.06 13.93 -38.77
C ILE A 175 23.35 14.70 -38.46
N TYR A 176 24.39 14.53 -39.27
CA TYR A 176 25.65 15.26 -39.08
C TYR A 176 25.49 16.75 -39.35
N ASP A 177 24.70 17.14 -40.35
CA ASP A 177 24.41 18.53 -40.66
C ASP A 177 23.61 19.22 -39.55
N ILE A 178 22.63 18.54 -38.96
CA ILE A 178 21.89 19.01 -37.78
C ILE A 178 22.83 19.22 -36.58
N ARG A 179 23.75 18.30 -36.34
CA ARG A 179 24.72 18.40 -35.23
C ARG A 179 25.73 19.52 -35.45
N GLU A 180 26.17 19.75 -36.71
CA GLU A 180 27.01 20.87 -37.07
C GLU A 180 26.29 22.20 -36.87
N ASN A 181 25.07 22.35 -37.38
CA ASN A 181 24.25 23.54 -37.21
C ASN A 181 24.01 23.85 -35.71
N ARG A 182 23.72 22.84 -34.91
CA ARG A 182 23.60 22.98 -33.45
C ARG A 182 24.90 23.48 -32.81
N SER A 183 26.04 22.93 -33.25
CA SER A 183 27.38 23.36 -32.78
C SER A 183 27.67 24.81 -33.14
N LEU A 184 27.35 25.24 -34.36
CA LEU A 184 27.53 26.61 -34.82
C LEU A 184 26.67 27.59 -34.05
N LEU A 185 25.41 27.25 -33.79
CA LEU A 185 24.51 28.06 -32.93
C LEU A 185 25.08 28.25 -31.53
N VAL A 186 25.53 27.15 -30.88
CA VAL A 186 26.09 27.20 -29.53
C VAL A 186 27.38 28.01 -29.47
N LYS A 187 28.20 27.96 -30.52
CA LYS A 187 29.44 28.73 -30.63
C LYS A 187 29.22 30.19 -31.04
N GLY A 188 28.01 30.59 -31.39
CA GLY A 188 27.72 31.92 -31.91
C GLY A 188 28.29 32.17 -33.31
N GLN A 189 28.43 31.13 -34.12
CA GLN A 189 29.06 31.15 -35.47
C GLN A 189 28.06 30.79 -36.59
N ALA A 190 26.78 30.64 -36.25
CA ALA A 190 25.75 30.39 -37.25
C ALA A 190 25.49 31.66 -38.07
N ASP A 191 25.18 31.49 -39.36
CA ASP A 191 24.86 32.60 -40.28
C ASP A 191 23.64 33.39 -39.80
N PHE A 192 22.76 32.74 -39.10
CA PHE A 192 21.56 33.33 -38.50
C PHE A 192 21.55 33.09 -37.00
N MET A 193 21.78 34.13 -36.21
CA MET A 193 21.73 34.05 -34.75
C MET A 193 20.35 34.50 -34.20
N PRO A 194 19.76 33.76 -33.26
CA PRO A 194 18.52 34.15 -32.64
C PRO A 194 18.66 35.46 -31.86
N GLN A 195 17.58 36.29 -31.89
CA GLN A 195 17.58 37.62 -31.26
C GLN A 195 17.54 37.59 -29.75
N ASP A 196 16.96 36.52 -29.16
CA ASP A 196 16.81 36.36 -27.72
C ASP A 196 17.04 34.92 -27.28
N GLY A 197 17.14 34.74 -25.94
CA GLY A 197 17.35 33.43 -25.32
C GLY A 197 16.16 32.47 -25.46
N ALA A 198 14.92 32.94 -25.65
CA ALA A 198 13.74 32.11 -25.82
C ALA A 198 13.75 31.48 -27.23
N GLN A 199 14.06 32.28 -28.27
CA GLN A 199 14.22 31.82 -29.63
C GLN A 199 15.39 30.83 -29.75
N MET A 200 16.52 31.09 -29.07
CA MET A 200 17.65 30.18 -29.02
C MET A 200 17.25 28.82 -28.44
N LYS A 201 16.51 28.81 -27.32
CA LYS A 201 16.03 27.59 -26.70
C LYS A 201 15.08 26.80 -27.60
N LEU A 202 14.21 27.50 -28.33
CA LEU A 202 13.29 26.86 -29.28
C LEU A 202 14.07 26.21 -30.41
N MET A 203 15.01 26.91 -31.05
CA MET A 203 15.80 26.38 -32.13
C MET A 203 16.64 25.15 -31.72
N LEU A 204 17.31 25.24 -30.55
CA LEU A 204 18.08 24.12 -30.03
C LEU A 204 17.19 22.91 -29.73
N ARG A 205 15.97 23.11 -29.22
CA ARG A 205 15.00 22.04 -28.97
C ARG A 205 14.56 21.36 -30.27
N GLU A 206 14.24 22.14 -31.27
CA GLU A 206 13.83 21.61 -32.58
C GLU A 206 14.93 20.79 -33.23
N LEU A 207 16.19 21.31 -33.25
CA LEU A 207 17.33 20.56 -33.76
C LEU A 207 17.60 19.27 -32.98
N GLU A 208 17.45 19.31 -31.64
CA GLU A 208 17.56 18.13 -30.77
C GLU A 208 16.48 17.08 -31.09
N GLN A 209 15.25 17.53 -31.29
CA GLN A 209 14.11 16.64 -31.61
C GLN A 209 14.32 15.99 -33.00
N GLN A 210 14.81 16.73 -33.97
CA GLN A 210 15.14 16.21 -35.29
C GLN A 210 16.29 15.19 -35.22
N ASP A 211 17.40 15.53 -34.53
CA ASP A 211 18.54 14.60 -34.35
C ASP A 211 18.07 13.30 -33.66
N GLN A 212 17.30 13.40 -32.57
CA GLN A 212 16.78 12.23 -31.86
C GLN A 212 15.84 11.38 -32.72
N ALA A 213 14.95 12.02 -33.49
CA ALA A 213 14.01 11.32 -34.35
C ALA A 213 14.74 10.57 -35.45
N LEU A 214 15.64 11.23 -36.21
CA LEU A 214 16.42 10.59 -37.30
C LEU A 214 17.41 9.54 -36.76
N THR A 215 18.04 9.81 -35.61
CA THR A 215 18.95 8.86 -34.96
C THR A 215 18.21 7.59 -34.49
N SER A 216 16.95 7.70 -34.11
CA SER A 216 16.12 6.54 -33.71
C SER A 216 15.93 5.51 -34.82
N LEU A 217 16.04 5.92 -36.10
CA LEU A 217 16.02 5.00 -37.23
C LEU A 217 17.24 4.08 -37.28
N PHE A 218 18.36 4.48 -36.69
CA PHE A 218 19.56 3.67 -36.57
C PHE A 218 19.63 2.92 -35.22
N LEU A 219 19.35 3.61 -34.14
CA LEU A 219 19.49 3.06 -32.77
C LEU A 219 18.28 2.29 -32.28
N GLY A 220 17.14 2.43 -32.98
CA GLY A 220 15.87 1.95 -32.49
C GLY A 220 15.26 2.82 -31.39
N THR A 221 14.19 2.37 -30.84
CA THR A 221 13.46 3.05 -29.77
C THR A 221 13.31 2.13 -28.56
N THR A 222 13.51 2.71 -27.37
CA THR A 222 13.29 2.00 -26.12
C THR A 222 12.14 2.67 -25.37
N VAL A 223 11.09 1.91 -25.13
CA VAL A 223 9.93 2.34 -24.32
C VAL A 223 10.00 1.67 -22.98
N ARG A 224 9.79 2.43 -21.91
CA ARG A 224 9.73 1.93 -20.54
C ARG A 224 8.35 2.21 -19.97
N ASP A 225 7.70 1.17 -19.52
CA ASP A 225 6.39 1.22 -18.90
C ASP A 225 6.50 0.62 -17.51
N THR A 226 6.07 1.35 -16.48
CA THR A 226 6.04 0.83 -15.11
C THR A 226 4.59 0.50 -14.73
N THR A 227 4.39 -0.69 -14.22
CA THR A 227 3.09 -1.20 -13.75
C THR A 227 3.18 -1.55 -12.28
N GLU A 228 2.19 -1.17 -11.51
CA GLU A 228 2.03 -1.61 -10.12
C GLU A 228 1.30 -2.95 -10.06
N HIS A 229 1.86 -3.90 -9.33
CA HIS A 229 1.22 -5.15 -8.95
C HIS A 229 1.02 -5.15 -7.43
N VAL A 230 -0.23 -5.24 -6.99
CA VAL A 230 -0.58 -5.26 -5.57
C VAL A 230 -0.80 -6.69 -5.13
N LEU A 231 0.01 -7.13 -4.17
CA LEU A 231 -0.07 -8.46 -3.56
C LEU A 231 -0.43 -8.32 -2.08
N TRP A 232 -1.23 -9.27 -1.57
CA TRP A 232 -1.69 -9.24 -0.20
C TRP A 232 -1.14 -10.42 0.59
N VAL A 233 -0.66 -10.15 1.79
CA VAL A 233 -0.18 -11.16 2.73
C VAL A 233 -0.93 -10.99 4.04
N THR A 234 -1.62 -12.04 4.46
CA THR A 234 -2.32 -12.07 5.75
C THR A 234 -1.58 -13.04 6.67
N PRO A 235 -0.65 -12.55 7.50
CA PRO A 235 0.12 -13.42 8.39
C PRO A 235 -0.73 -13.80 9.60
N ASP A 236 -1.16 -15.05 9.69
CA ASP A 236 -1.83 -15.57 10.90
C ASP A 236 -0.81 -16.04 11.96
N GLY A 237 0.48 -16.14 11.59
CA GLY A 237 1.63 -16.49 12.43
C GLY A 237 2.94 -16.19 11.72
N ALA A 238 4.06 -16.32 12.43
CA ALA A 238 5.39 -16.27 11.83
C ALA A 238 5.57 -17.46 10.87
N PHE A 239 6.22 -17.22 9.73
CA PHE A 239 6.56 -18.27 8.79
C PHE A 239 7.94 -18.03 8.18
N PRO A 240 8.68 -19.12 7.90
CA PRO A 240 9.98 -19.03 7.28
C PRO A 240 9.86 -18.57 5.83
N ARG A 241 10.99 -18.30 5.23
CA ARG A 241 11.10 -17.89 3.85
C ARG A 241 10.38 -18.85 2.89
N GLN A 242 9.42 -18.32 2.13
CA GLN A 242 8.66 -19.04 1.11
C GLN A 242 8.55 -18.20 -0.18
N VAL A 243 8.27 -18.85 -1.30
CA VAL A 243 8.09 -18.16 -2.58
C VAL A 243 6.84 -17.29 -2.50
N PHE A 244 7.00 -16.03 -2.87
CA PHE A 244 5.94 -15.02 -2.82
C PHE A 244 5.38 -14.72 -4.20
N PHE A 245 6.25 -14.41 -5.15
CA PHE A 245 5.94 -14.26 -6.57
C PHE A 245 7.18 -14.63 -7.38
N ARG A 246 7.04 -14.62 -8.70
CA ARG A 246 8.19 -14.81 -9.60
C ARG A 246 8.23 -13.73 -10.67
N LEU A 247 9.42 -13.42 -11.15
CA LEU A 247 9.63 -12.48 -12.24
C LEU A 247 10.16 -13.23 -13.47
N SER A 248 9.33 -13.32 -14.50
CA SER A 248 9.72 -13.85 -15.80
C SER A 248 10.28 -12.73 -16.67
N GLN A 249 11.36 -13.02 -17.40
CA GLN A 249 11.91 -12.07 -18.39
C GLN A 249 10.98 -11.83 -19.57
N VAL A 250 10.02 -12.73 -19.81
CA VAL A 250 9.10 -12.67 -20.96
C VAL A 250 7.70 -12.21 -20.55
N HIS A 251 7.23 -12.65 -19.39
CA HIS A 251 5.85 -12.44 -18.94
C HIS A 251 5.71 -11.38 -17.83
N GLY A 252 6.84 -10.91 -17.27
CA GLY A 252 6.83 -10.01 -16.12
C GLY A 252 6.54 -10.73 -14.81
N LEU A 253 5.79 -10.08 -13.91
CA LEU A 253 5.41 -10.70 -12.64
C LEU A 253 4.39 -11.80 -12.89
N VAL A 254 4.70 -13.00 -12.38
CA VAL A 254 3.88 -14.21 -12.47
C VAL A 254 3.68 -14.81 -11.08
N GLU A 255 2.74 -15.73 -10.95
CA GLU A 255 2.41 -16.39 -9.68
C GLU A 255 3.56 -17.25 -9.14
N ALA A 256 3.48 -17.60 -7.86
CA ALA A 256 4.55 -18.30 -7.15
C ALA A 256 4.82 -19.71 -7.70
N ASP A 257 3.84 -20.37 -8.31
CA ASP A 257 3.89 -21.70 -8.89
C ASP A 257 4.32 -21.71 -10.37
N ASP A 258 4.34 -20.56 -11.06
CA ASP A 258 4.84 -20.46 -12.43
C ASP A 258 6.37 -20.48 -12.48
N LEU A 259 6.93 -21.60 -12.91
CA LEU A 259 8.38 -21.83 -12.96
C LEU A 259 9.11 -21.07 -14.08
N SER A 260 8.41 -20.29 -14.90
CA SER A 260 9.02 -19.49 -15.98
C SER A 260 9.80 -18.27 -15.47
N GLY A 261 9.68 -17.92 -14.18
CA GLY A 261 10.29 -16.75 -13.57
C GLY A 261 11.26 -17.06 -12.41
N ALA A 262 12.18 -16.13 -12.16
CA ALA A 262 13.04 -16.14 -10.99
C ALA A 262 12.23 -15.89 -9.72
N PRO A 263 12.41 -16.67 -8.64
CA PRO A 263 11.61 -16.55 -7.44
C PRO A 263 12.02 -15.38 -6.55
N TYR A 264 11.01 -14.62 -6.11
CA TYR A 264 11.08 -13.70 -4.99
C TYR A 264 10.44 -14.35 -3.77
N TYR A 265 10.99 -14.12 -2.60
CA TYR A 265 10.56 -14.78 -1.38
C TYR A 265 10.13 -13.77 -0.34
N ILE A 266 9.31 -14.22 0.61
CA ILE A 266 8.92 -13.46 1.80
C ILE A 266 9.09 -14.32 3.05
N SER A 267 9.50 -13.72 4.15
CA SER A 267 9.42 -14.28 5.50
C SER A 267 8.73 -13.31 6.45
N ILE A 268 8.05 -13.85 7.44
CA ILE A 268 7.45 -13.09 8.53
C ILE A 268 8.00 -13.64 9.85
N ASP A 269 8.69 -12.78 10.59
CA ASP A 269 9.21 -13.06 11.90
C ASP A 269 8.36 -12.39 12.98
N ASP A 270 8.00 -13.11 14.03
CA ASP A 270 7.40 -12.53 15.23
C ASP A 270 8.51 -11.92 16.09
N ILE A 271 8.48 -10.60 16.24
CA ILE A 271 9.43 -9.84 17.06
C ILE A 271 8.73 -9.19 18.26
N THR A 272 7.58 -9.73 18.64
CA THR A 272 6.76 -9.22 19.73
C THR A 272 7.50 -9.30 21.06
N GLN A 273 7.55 -8.19 21.77
CA GLN A 273 8.06 -8.09 23.14
C GLN A 273 6.91 -7.58 24.02
N LEU A 274 6.12 -8.50 24.54
CA LEU A 274 5.09 -8.14 25.49
C LEU A 274 5.71 -8.06 26.89
N PRO A 275 5.32 -7.08 27.72
CA PRO A 275 5.71 -7.06 29.12
C PRO A 275 5.16 -8.31 29.81
N ALA A 276 5.97 -8.88 30.71
CA ALA A 276 5.52 -10.03 31.48
C ALA A 276 4.19 -9.72 32.20
N PRO A 277 3.21 -10.61 32.16
CA PRO A 277 1.93 -10.37 32.81
C PRO A 277 2.15 -10.14 34.30
N GLU A 278 1.73 -8.99 34.81
CA GLU A 278 1.75 -8.72 36.24
C GLU A 278 0.82 -9.72 36.93
N GLU A 279 1.36 -10.61 37.74
CA GLU A 279 0.61 -11.52 38.61
C GLU A 279 -0.05 -10.75 39.77
N ASN A 280 -0.94 -9.82 39.43
CA ASN A 280 -1.67 -9.09 40.41
C ASN A 280 -3.03 -9.82 40.69
N PRO A 281 -3.24 -10.41 41.89
CA PRO A 281 -4.48 -11.10 42.18
C PRO A 281 -5.74 -10.20 42.12
N LYS A 282 -5.56 -8.88 42.19
CA LYS A 282 -6.63 -7.89 41.97
C LYS A 282 -7.00 -7.76 40.49
N ALA A 283 -6.05 -7.98 39.55
CA ALA A 283 -6.30 -7.96 38.12
C ALA A 283 -7.16 -9.15 37.68
N LYS A 284 -6.99 -10.33 38.27
CA LYS A 284 -7.87 -11.51 38.06
C LYS A 284 -9.32 -11.27 38.46
N LYS A 285 -9.58 -10.50 39.51
CA LYS A 285 -10.95 -10.11 39.93
C LYS A 285 -11.54 -9.01 39.02
N ALA A 286 -10.72 -8.13 38.47
CA ALA A 286 -11.14 -7.09 37.51
C ALA A 286 -11.51 -7.70 36.17
N ALA A 287 -10.81 -8.75 35.72
CA ALA A 287 -11.10 -9.47 34.48
C ALA A 287 -12.48 -10.24 34.51
N ALA A 288 -13.09 -10.38 35.67
CA ALA A 288 -14.44 -10.97 35.80
C ALA A 288 -15.58 -9.94 35.59
N LYS A 289 -15.25 -8.64 35.45
CA LYS A 289 -16.23 -7.58 35.20
C LYS A 289 -16.46 -7.41 33.69
N PRO A 290 -17.70 -7.05 33.28
CA PRO A 290 -17.95 -6.68 31.89
C PRO A 290 -17.07 -5.50 31.46
N GLY A 291 -16.79 -5.36 30.18
CA GLY A 291 -15.91 -4.32 29.68
C GLY A 291 -15.84 -4.30 28.14
N ILE A 292 -14.81 -3.74 27.60
CA ILE A 292 -14.55 -3.63 26.16
C ILE A 292 -13.23 -4.30 25.86
N PHE A 293 -13.20 -5.20 24.88
CA PHE A 293 -11.96 -5.80 24.42
C PHE A 293 -11.23 -4.88 23.47
N VAL A 294 -9.92 -4.76 23.67
CA VAL A 294 -8.99 -4.00 22.82
C VAL A 294 -7.73 -4.84 22.58
N ASN A 295 -7.02 -4.56 21.51
CA ASN A 295 -5.75 -5.23 21.26
C ASN A 295 -4.58 -4.57 22.02
N VAL A 296 -3.66 -5.39 22.50
CA VAL A 296 -2.30 -5.03 22.83
C VAL A 296 -1.43 -5.58 21.70
N PRO A 297 -1.05 -4.74 20.70
CA PRO A 297 -0.47 -5.24 19.46
C PRO A 297 0.93 -5.79 19.68
N GLY A 298 1.21 -6.92 19.04
CA GLY A 298 2.57 -7.39 18.82
C GLY A 298 3.23 -6.66 17.66
N ARG A 299 4.39 -7.15 17.26
CA ARG A 299 5.17 -6.64 16.13
C ARG A 299 5.66 -7.79 15.27
N MET A 300 5.68 -7.57 13.96
CA MET A 300 6.25 -8.49 12.99
C MET A 300 7.32 -7.78 12.18
N ARG A 301 8.28 -8.57 11.70
CA ARG A 301 9.23 -8.14 10.67
C ARG A 301 8.95 -8.92 9.41
N ALA A 302 8.62 -8.20 8.33
CA ALA A 302 8.43 -8.76 7.01
C ALA A 302 9.66 -8.50 6.16
N THR A 303 10.27 -9.55 5.63
CA THR A 303 11.48 -9.44 4.80
C THR A 303 11.22 -10.05 3.43
N ILE A 304 11.51 -9.28 2.37
CA ILE A 304 11.40 -9.71 0.98
C ILE A 304 12.80 -9.94 0.42
N TYR A 305 12.96 -11.04 -0.33
CA TYR A 305 14.25 -11.45 -0.87
C TYR A 305 14.19 -11.68 -2.37
N GLU A 306 15.28 -11.35 -3.03
CA GLU A 306 15.60 -11.82 -4.39
C GLU A 306 16.71 -12.86 -4.30
N GLY A 307 16.42 -14.09 -4.69
CA GLY A 307 17.36 -15.18 -4.49
C GLY A 307 17.76 -15.30 -3.01
N ILE A 308 19.02 -15.08 -2.67
CA ILE A 308 19.55 -15.13 -1.29
C ILE A 308 19.61 -13.75 -0.61
N ASN A 309 19.48 -12.68 -1.38
CA ASN A 309 19.68 -11.32 -0.89
C ASN A 309 18.37 -10.76 -0.33
N ALA A 310 18.41 -10.17 0.86
CA ALA A 310 17.31 -9.39 1.39
C ALA A 310 17.27 -8.05 0.65
N LEU A 311 16.13 -7.78 -0.01
CA LEU A 311 15.88 -6.51 -0.70
C LEU A 311 15.33 -5.47 0.27
N GLN A 312 14.36 -5.88 1.08
CA GLN A 312 13.65 -5.00 1.99
C GLN A 312 13.30 -5.76 3.26
N SER A 313 13.45 -5.12 4.41
CA SER A 313 13.06 -5.66 5.72
C SER A 313 12.44 -4.54 6.54
N GLU A 314 11.16 -4.66 6.85
CA GLU A 314 10.41 -3.65 7.58
C GLU A 314 9.67 -4.25 8.77
N GLU A 315 9.50 -3.43 9.80
CA GLU A 315 8.78 -3.81 11.00
C GLU A 315 7.39 -3.16 11.00
N HIS A 316 6.37 -3.98 11.22
CA HIS A 316 4.98 -3.55 11.23
C HIS A 316 4.28 -3.97 12.53
N PRO A 317 3.28 -3.20 12.98
CA PRO A 317 2.44 -3.65 14.09
C PRO A 317 1.63 -4.88 13.65
N ALA A 318 1.52 -5.85 14.54
CA ALA A 318 0.82 -7.11 14.29
C ALA A 318 -0.10 -7.46 15.47
N PRO A 319 -1.34 -6.94 15.51
CA PRO A 319 -2.27 -7.23 16.60
C PRO A 319 -2.56 -8.71 16.79
N GLN A 320 -2.47 -9.51 15.72
CA GLN A 320 -2.63 -10.95 15.75
C GLN A 320 -1.52 -11.70 16.49
N PHE A 321 -0.33 -11.09 16.63
CA PHE A 321 0.82 -11.62 17.40
C PHE A 321 0.83 -11.11 18.85
N GLY A 322 -0.05 -10.17 19.17
CA GLY A 322 -0.21 -9.61 20.49
C GLY A 322 -1.28 -10.31 21.32
N GLU A 323 -1.71 -9.63 22.36
CA GLU A 323 -2.74 -10.08 23.28
C GLU A 323 -4.00 -9.22 23.15
N THR A 324 -5.10 -9.75 23.68
CA THR A 324 -6.36 -8.99 23.82
C THR A 324 -6.57 -8.65 25.28
N MET A 325 -6.78 -7.37 25.57
CA MET A 325 -7.00 -6.85 26.92
C MET A 325 -8.43 -6.40 27.10
N LEU A 326 -8.99 -6.65 28.30
CA LEU A 326 -10.30 -6.19 28.69
C LEU A 326 -10.22 -4.85 29.45
N LEU A 327 -10.78 -3.80 28.88
CA LEU A 327 -11.01 -2.53 29.56
C LEU A 327 -12.28 -2.61 30.38
N SER A 328 -12.19 -2.37 31.70
CA SER A 328 -13.33 -2.47 32.62
C SER A 328 -14.47 -1.50 32.27
N ALA A 329 -15.72 -1.95 32.36
CA ALA A 329 -16.89 -1.10 32.23
C ALA A 329 -16.97 0.03 33.30
N ASP A 330 -16.23 -0.09 34.38
CA ASP A 330 -16.14 0.95 35.42
C ASP A 330 -15.60 2.27 34.84
N LEU A 331 -14.86 2.25 33.70
CA LEU A 331 -14.41 3.43 32.98
C LEU A 331 -15.57 4.24 32.39
N PHE A 332 -16.69 3.59 32.08
CA PHE A 332 -17.86 4.21 31.43
C PHE A 332 -19.02 4.47 32.42
N ASN A 333 -18.71 4.70 33.69
CA ASN A 333 -19.72 4.97 34.72
C ASN A 333 -20.25 6.42 34.64
N LYS A 334 -21.38 6.71 35.36
CA LYS A 334 -22.00 8.03 35.34
C LYS A 334 -21.20 9.18 35.96
N ARG A 335 -20.11 8.86 36.65
CA ARG A 335 -19.28 9.89 37.30
C ARG A 335 -18.36 10.62 36.34
N TYR A 336 -18.08 10.01 35.20
CA TYR A 336 -17.18 10.55 34.18
C TYR A 336 -17.76 10.30 32.79
N THR A 337 -17.64 11.29 31.91
CA THR A 337 -17.81 11.08 30.47
C THR A 337 -16.47 10.59 29.92
N THR A 338 -16.36 9.29 29.71
CA THR A 338 -15.14 8.70 29.19
C THR A 338 -15.21 8.63 27.68
N ARG A 339 -14.19 9.18 27.03
CA ARG A 339 -13.97 9.09 25.58
C ARG A 339 -12.79 8.16 25.32
N LEU A 340 -12.97 7.22 24.43
CA LEU A 340 -11.94 6.24 24.05
C LEU A 340 -11.70 6.31 22.55
N TRP A 341 -10.46 6.55 22.16
CA TRP A 341 -10.00 6.44 20.78
C TRP A 341 -9.12 5.20 20.63
N LEU A 342 -9.35 4.44 19.59
CA LEU A 342 -8.52 3.31 19.23
C LEU A 342 -7.72 3.64 17.99
N ASN A 343 -6.55 3.03 17.89
CA ASN A 343 -5.77 3.07 16.67
C ASN A 343 -6.45 2.16 15.63
N ALA A 344 -6.85 2.72 14.49
CA ALA A 344 -7.64 2.03 13.49
C ALA A 344 -6.90 0.83 12.86
N LEU A 345 -5.55 0.86 12.80
CA LEU A 345 -4.74 -0.23 12.29
C LEU A 345 -4.62 -1.38 13.28
N THR A 346 -4.44 -1.05 14.57
CA THR A 346 -4.05 -2.06 15.57
C THR A 346 -5.17 -2.41 16.53
N GLY A 347 -6.19 -1.57 16.70
CA GLY A 347 -7.22 -1.72 17.73
C GLY A 347 -6.70 -1.50 19.15
N ALA A 348 -5.51 -0.94 19.31
CA ALA A 348 -4.95 -0.55 20.59
C ALA A 348 -5.53 0.78 21.08
N VAL A 349 -5.55 1.00 22.39
CA VAL A 349 -5.92 2.30 22.95
C VAL A 349 -4.90 3.36 22.51
N SER A 350 -5.34 4.35 21.75
CA SER A 350 -4.50 5.49 21.36
C SER A 350 -4.65 6.65 22.33
N ARG A 351 -5.89 6.89 22.83
CA ARG A 351 -6.18 7.94 23.77
C ARG A 351 -7.39 7.58 24.63
N LEU A 352 -7.33 7.94 25.91
CA LEU A 352 -8.43 7.79 26.85
C LEU A 352 -8.56 9.08 27.66
N ASP A 353 -9.71 9.75 27.56
CA ASP A 353 -10.05 10.96 28.31
C ASP A 353 -11.24 10.68 29.20
N ALA A 354 -11.17 11.13 30.46
CA ALA A 354 -12.27 11.05 31.42
C ALA A 354 -12.54 12.44 32.00
N GLU A 355 -13.67 13.03 31.61
CA GLU A 355 -14.12 14.34 32.11
C GLU A 355 -15.23 14.17 33.14
N GLN A 356 -15.19 14.93 34.22
CA GLN A 356 -16.33 15.00 35.14
C GLN A 356 -17.47 15.74 34.42
N PRO A 357 -18.69 15.18 34.41
CA PRO A 357 -19.84 15.90 33.89
C PRO A 357 -20.06 17.18 34.71
N LYS A 358 -20.16 18.29 33.98
CA LYS A 358 -20.46 19.62 34.58
C LYS A 358 -21.86 19.65 35.15
#